data_946322887dd20f24c251e54bf8102b55
#
_entry.id   946322887dd20f24c251e54bf8102b55
#
_cell.length_a   1.000
_cell.length_b   1.000
_cell.length_c   1.000
_cell.angle_alpha   90.00
_cell.angle_beta   90.00
_cell.angle_gamma   90.00
#
_symmetry.space_group_name_H-M   'P 1'
#
loop_
_entity.id
_entity.type
_entity.pdbx_description
1 polymer ?
#
loop_
_entity_poly.entity_id
_entity_poly.type
_entity_poly.pdbx_seq_one_letter_code
_entity_poly.pdbx_strand_id
1 'polypeptide(L)'
;MSVGETRGRVVLTVAPNGGRKTKADCPSLPLSADELARTAAECLERGASMIHLHVRDAEGQHSLDPEAYRAAIGSICQEVGDRLVVQITSESISRYSPAEQRAAVLKTNPEAVSLALRELAPEGAEEKDFGGFLGKLKQKRIWPQIILYTPEEAQRLGAMVKQGLVPFDKLSVLYVLGRFALTGTALPRDILPFLAPGMPRFESWSVCAFGRRETACVTAGALLGGHGRVGFENNLVLPSGARAASNAELVGAAARALEAVGLGTQTAEGLREEIAGALGA
;
A
#
# COMPACT_ATOMS: atom_id res chain seq x y z
N MET A 1 8.97 39.12 -2.64
CA MET A 1 8.55 37.98 -3.47
C MET A 1 8.23 36.84 -2.52
N SER A 2 6.97 36.55 -2.29
CA SER A 2 6.53 35.44 -1.46
C SER A 2 6.79 34.16 -2.25
N VAL A 3 7.82 33.41 -1.87
CA VAL A 3 7.98 32.03 -2.31
C VAL A 3 6.89 31.26 -1.55
N GLY A 4 5.75 31.05 -2.20
CA GLY A 4 4.76 30.10 -1.74
C GLY A 4 5.38 28.71 -1.87
N GLU A 5 6.04 28.24 -0.82
CA GLU A 5 6.40 26.84 -0.69
C GLU A 5 5.10 26.04 -0.69
N THR A 6 4.80 25.39 -1.82
CA THR A 6 3.79 24.33 -1.84
C THR A 6 4.27 23.28 -0.85
N ARG A 7 3.62 23.19 0.31
CA ARG A 7 3.85 22.10 1.28
C ARG A 7 3.83 20.80 0.50
N GLY A 8 4.91 20.00 0.59
CA GLY A 8 4.97 18.70 -0.03
C GLY A 8 3.78 17.86 0.45
N ARG A 9 3.04 17.25 -0.46
CA ARG A 9 1.85 16.43 -0.14
C ARG A 9 2.24 14.96 -0.12
N VAL A 10 1.83 14.25 0.94
CA VAL A 10 2.14 12.85 1.19
C VAL A 10 0.88 12.02 1.03
N VAL A 11 0.89 11.04 0.13
CA VAL A 11 -0.16 10.02 0.07
C VAL A 11 -0.10 9.21 1.36
N LEU A 12 -1.18 9.23 2.14
CA LEU A 12 -1.31 8.43 3.34
C LEU A 12 -2.32 7.31 3.10
N THR A 13 -1.82 6.09 3.01
CA THR A 13 -2.61 4.88 2.79
C THR A 13 -2.94 4.22 4.13
N VAL A 14 -4.19 3.84 4.34
CA VAL A 14 -4.56 2.95 5.44
C VAL A 14 -4.61 1.50 4.97
N ALA A 15 -3.95 0.60 5.71
CA ALA A 15 -4.03 -0.86 5.54
C ALA A 15 -4.75 -1.45 6.76
N PRO A 16 -6.10 -1.55 6.71
CA PRO A 16 -6.91 -1.67 7.92
C PRO A 16 -6.91 -3.06 8.55
N ASN A 17 -6.56 -4.13 7.81
CA ASN A 17 -6.76 -5.48 8.33
C ASN A 17 -5.67 -6.50 8.00
N GLY A 18 -5.11 -6.49 6.78
CA GLY A 18 -4.19 -7.52 6.33
C GLY A 18 -4.82 -8.92 6.21
N GLY A 19 -4.03 -9.91 5.80
CA GLY A 19 -4.50 -11.29 5.57
C GLY A 19 -4.44 -12.23 6.78
N ARG A 20 -3.76 -11.86 7.89
CA ARG A 20 -3.37 -12.81 8.94
C ARG A 20 -4.03 -12.59 10.30
N LYS A 21 -4.21 -11.34 10.72
CA LYS A 21 -4.81 -11.01 12.02
C LYS A 21 -6.31 -11.32 12.05
N THR A 22 -6.81 -11.57 13.24
CA THR A 22 -8.21 -11.86 13.53
C THR A 22 -8.76 -10.88 14.57
N LYS A 23 -10.05 -10.96 14.88
CA LYS A 23 -10.66 -10.19 15.98
C LYS A 23 -10.14 -10.60 17.35
N ALA A 24 -9.54 -11.78 17.49
CA ALA A 24 -8.84 -12.17 18.72
C ALA A 24 -7.56 -11.36 18.94
N ASP A 25 -6.86 -10.98 17.85
CA ASP A 25 -5.67 -10.13 17.92
C ASP A 25 -6.06 -8.65 18.13
N CYS A 26 -7.16 -8.21 17.49
CA CYS A 26 -7.67 -6.86 17.55
C CYS A 26 -9.20 -6.88 17.37
N PRO A 27 -10.01 -6.64 18.44
CA PRO A 27 -11.47 -6.68 18.35
C PRO A 27 -12.07 -5.70 17.33
N SER A 28 -11.41 -4.56 17.11
CA SER A 28 -11.82 -3.54 16.12
C SER A 28 -11.24 -3.79 14.72
N LEU A 29 -10.66 -4.97 14.43
CA LEU A 29 -10.17 -5.30 13.09
C LEU A 29 -11.34 -5.42 12.10
N PRO A 30 -11.40 -4.63 11.02
CA PRO A 30 -12.50 -4.71 10.06
C PRO A 30 -12.32 -5.90 9.13
N LEU A 31 -13.29 -6.82 9.10
CA LEU A 31 -13.26 -8.04 8.29
C LEU A 31 -14.40 -8.09 7.26
N SER A 32 -15.58 -7.53 7.57
CA SER A 32 -16.70 -7.44 6.64
C SER A 32 -16.64 -6.20 5.76
N ALA A 33 -17.38 -6.21 4.64
CA ALA A 33 -17.51 -5.06 3.73
C ALA A 33 -18.00 -3.80 4.46
N ASP A 34 -18.99 -3.92 5.34
CA ASP A 34 -19.53 -2.79 6.12
C ASP A 34 -18.54 -2.26 7.17
N GLU A 35 -17.76 -3.15 7.80
CA GLU A 35 -16.71 -2.74 8.73
C GLU A 35 -15.59 -2.00 7.98
N LEU A 36 -15.24 -2.47 6.77
CA LEU A 36 -14.26 -1.80 5.90
C LEU A 36 -14.76 -0.43 5.45
N ALA A 37 -16.04 -0.29 5.10
CA ALA A 37 -16.63 0.97 4.69
C ALA A 37 -16.61 2.01 5.83
N ARG A 38 -17.03 1.63 7.05
CA ARG A 38 -16.95 2.51 8.23
C ARG A 38 -15.51 2.91 8.54
N THR A 39 -14.58 1.95 8.50
CA THR A 39 -13.15 2.22 8.72
C THR A 39 -12.59 3.17 7.66
N ALA A 40 -13.01 3.03 6.40
CA ALA A 40 -12.63 3.92 5.31
C ALA A 40 -13.07 5.36 5.60
N ALA A 41 -14.33 5.58 6.02
CA ALA A 41 -14.85 6.89 6.38
C ALA A 41 -14.08 7.51 7.57
N GLU A 42 -13.88 6.75 8.65
CA GLU A 42 -13.12 7.22 9.80
C GLU A 42 -11.67 7.61 9.45
N CYS A 43 -11.01 6.84 8.58
CA CYS A 43 -9.63 7.10 8.15
C CYS A 43 -9.54 8.28 7.18
N LEU A 44 -10.52 8.45 6.28
CA LEU A 44 -10.63 9.61 5.41
C LEU A 44 -10.65 10.92 6.21
N GLU A 45 -11.47 11.00 7.27
CA GLU A 45 -11.57 12.17 8.15
C GLU A 45 -10.24 12.45 8.92
N ARG A 46 -9.32 11.49 8.94
CA ARG A 46 -7.99 11.63 9.54
C ARG A 46 -6.87 11.87 8.52
N GLY A 47 -7.23 12.03 7.23
CA GLY A 47 -6.30 12.41 6.17
C GLY A 47 -5.75 11.25 5.32
N ALA A 48 -6.37 10.06 5.37
CA ALA A 48 -6.08 9.02 4.40
C ALA A 48 -6.58 9.41 3.00
N SER A 49 -5.79 9.13 1.98
CA SER A 49 -6.15 9.31 0.56
C SER A 49 -6.34 8.00 -0.19
N MET A 50 -5.87 6.90 0.40
CA MET A 50 -6.02 5.56 -0.16
C MET A 50 -6.29 4.54 0.94
N ILE A 51 -7.10 3.52 0.64
CA ILE A 51 -7.28 2.33 1.46
C ILE A 51 -6.76 1.11 0.73
N HIS A 52 -5.89 0.33 1.41
CA HIS A 52 -5.39 -0.96 0.96
C HIS A 52 -6.09 -2.06 1.74
N LEU A 53 -6.90 -2.87 1.07
CA LEU A 53 -7.76 -3.81 1.76
C LEU A 53 -7.51 -5.28 1.40
N HIS A 54 -7.78 -6.15 2.38
CA HIS A 54 -7.94 -7.57 2.21
C HIS A 54 -9.39 -7.98 2.46
N VAL A 55 -9.88 -8.96 1.72
CA VAL A 55 -11.17 -9.57 1.99
C VAL A 55 -11.00 -10.94 2.65
N ARG A 56 -12.06 -11.41 3.28
CA ARG A 56 -12.09 -12.67 4.01
C ARG A 56 -13.22 -13.54 3.52
N ASP A 57 -13.01 -14.87 3.58
CA ASP A 57 -14.07 -15.85 3.38
C ASP A 57 -15.00 -15.95 4.61
N ALA A 58 -16.00 -16.83 4.54
CA ALA A 58 -16.98 -17.03 5.60
C ALA A 58 -16.35 -17.51 6.92
N GLU A 59 -15.21 -18.18 6.84
CA GLU A 59 -14.42 -18.67 7.98
C GLU A 59 -13.45 -17.61 8.51
N GLY A 60 -13.47 -16.39 7.95
CA GLY A 60 -12.60 -15.28 8.33
C GLY A 60 -11.16 -15.42 7.82
N GLN A 61 -10.91 -16.35 6.90
CA GLN A 61 -9.59 -16.54 6.30
C GLN A 61 -9.39 -15.60 5.12
N HIS A 62 -8.12 -15.28 4.83
CA HIS A 62 -7.78 -14.45 3.68
C HIS A 62 -8.30 -15.06 2.37
N SER A 63 -8.92 -14.22 1.55
CA SER A 63 -9.49 -14.61 0.27
C SER A 63 -9.05 -13.67 -0.85
N LEU A 64 -8.91 -14.22 -2.07
CA LEU A 64 -8.75 -13.47 -3.30
C LEU A 64 -10.02 -13.54 -4.18
N ASP A 65 -11.18 -13.81 -3.57
CA ASP A 65 -12.45 -13.87 -4.29
C ASP A 65 -12.80 -12.51 -4.91
N PRO A 66 -12.96 -12.43 -6.25
CA PRO A 66 -13.30 -11.19 -6.93
C PRO A 66 -14.66 -10.61 -6.53
N GLU A 67 -15.64 -11.46 -6.17
CA GLU A 67 -16.97 -10.99 -5.74
C GLU A 67 -16.88 -10.32 -4.36
N ALA A 68 -16.15 -10.92 -3.42
CA ALA A 68 -15.90 -10.33 -2.11
C ALA A 68 -15.19 -8.98 -2.23
N TYR A 69 -14.21 -8.85 -3.15
CA TYR A 69 -13.56 -7.56 -3.43
C TYR A 69 -14.53 -6.54 -4.00
N ARG A 70 -15.35 -6.91 -4.99
CA ARG A 70 -16.36 -6.00 -5.57
C ARG A 70 -17.37 -5.54 -4.53
N ALA A 71 -17.82 -6.43 -3.65
CA ALA A 71 -18.71 -6.08 -2.54
C ALA A 71 -18.06 -5.07 -1.58
N ALA A 72 -16.82 -5.30 -1.16
CA ALA A 72 -16.09 -4.40 -0.28
C ALA A 72 -15.84 -3.03 -0.95
N ILE A 73 -15.41 -3.00 -2.22
CA ILE A 73 -15.24 -1.77 -3.00
C ILE A 73 -16.57 -1.01 -3.09
N GLY A 74 -17.67 -1.70 -3.40
CA GLY A 74 -19.01 -1.12 -3.49
C GLY A 74 -19.45 -0.48 -2.19
N SER A 75 -19.30 -1.17 -1.05
CA SER A 75 -19.63 -0.63 0.28
C SER A 75 -18.79 0.60 0.63
N ILE A 76 -17.49 0.58 0.34
CA ILE A 76 -16.59 1.73 0.56
C ILE A 76 -17.04 2.91 -0.32
N CYS A 77 -17.29 2.70 -1.61
CA CYS A 77 -17.74 3.75 -2.52
C CYS A 77 -19.12 4.33 -2.13
N GLN A 78 -20.02 3.52 -1.58
CA GLN A 78 -21.30 4.01 -1.05
C GLN A 78 -21.09 4.91 0.17
N GLU A 79 -20.15 4.61 1.03
CA GLU A 79 -19.89 5.37 2.27
C GLU A 79 -19.11 6.65 2.03
N VAL A 80 -18.06 6.61 1.21
CA VAL A 80 -17.14 7.75 1.04
C VAL A 80 -17.14 8.37 -0.35
N GLY A 81 -17.91 7.82 -1.29
CA GLY A 81 -17.86 8.28 -2.70
C GLY A 81 -16.50 7.97 -3.33
N ASP A 82 -15.96 8.93 -4.05
CA ASP A 82 -14.65 8.90 -4.71
C ASP A 82 -13.52 9.53 -3.88
N ARG A 83 -13.78 9.84 -2.61
CA ARG A 83 -12.83 10.52 -1.73
C ARG A 83 -11.68 9.65 -1.21
N LEU A 84 -11.66 8.35 -1.54
CA LEU A 84 -10.53 7.45 -1.32
C LEU A 84 -10.24 6.66 -2.60
N VAL A 85 -8.95 6.46 -2.90
CA VAL A 85 -8.53 5.44 -3.86
C VAL A 85 -8.60 4.07 -3.19
N VAL A 86 -9.25 3.10 -3.83
CA VAL A 86 -9.38 1.75 -3.28
C VAL A 86 -8.38 0.82 -3.95
N GLN A 87 -7.40 0.35 -3.19
CA GLN A 87 -6.37 -0.60 -3.62
C GLN A 87 -6.66 -1.97 -3.01
N ILE A 88 -6.79 -3.00 -3.85
CA ILE A 88 -6.85 -4.39 -3.37
C ILE A 88 -5.45 -4.99 -3.21
N THR A 89 -5.35 -6.06 -2.42
CA THR A 89 -4.15 -6.90 -2.39
C THR A 89 -4.23 -8.06 -3.37
N SER A 90 -3.06 -8.56 -3.78
CA SER A 90 -2.90 -9.88 -4.40
C SER A 90 -2.12 -10.84 -3.50
N GLU A 91 -1.87 -10.51 -2.22
CA GLU A 91 -1.05 -11.33 -1.31
C GLU A 91 -1.52 -12.78 -1.28
N SER A 92 -0.59 -13.72 -1.52
CA SER A 92 -0.91 -15.15 -1.58
C SER A 92 -1.12 -15.78 -0.21
N ILE A 93 -0.40 -15.28 0.82
CA ILE A 93 -0.25 -15.89 2.15
C ILE A 93 0.01 -17.42 2.10
N SER A 94 0.71 -17.88 1.07
CA SER A 94 0.99 -19.30 0.79
C SER A 94 -0.27 -20.16 0.47
N ARG A 95 -1.38 -19.52 0.07
CA ARG A 95 -2.64 -20.21 -0.35
C ARG A 95 -2.86 -20.18 -1.85
N TYR A 96 -2.33 -19.17 -2.53
CA TYR A 96 -2.60 -18.93 -3.94
C TYR A 96 -1.32 -18.93 -4.76
N SER A 97 -1.36 -19.58 -5.91
CA SER A 97 -0.29 -19.53 -6.92
C SER A 97 -0.21 -18.15 -7.60
N PRO A 98 0.92 -17.81 -8.23
CA PRO A 98 1.02 -16.58 -9.02
C PRO A 98 -0.06 -16.45 -10.11
N ALA A 99 -0.48 -17.58 -10.71
CA ALA A 99 -1.53 -17.59 -11.72
C ALA A 99 -2.91 -17.22 -11.14
N GLU A 100 -3.25 -17.76 -9.97
CA GLU A 100 -4.49 -17.45 -9.26
C GLU A 100 -4.52 -15.99 -8.79
N GLN A 101 -3.40 -15.48 -8.26
CA GLN A 101 -3.26 -14.07 -7.88
C GLN A 101 -3.52 -13.15 -9.09
N ARG A 102 -2.87 -13.40 -10.23
CA ARG A 102 -3.08 -12.64 -11.47
C ARG A 102 -4.52 -12.73 -11.97
N ALA A 103 -5.12 -13.93 -11.92
CA ALA A 103 -6.51 -14.13 -12.34
C ALA A 103 -7.50 -13.38 -11.46
N ALA A 104 -7.32 -13.40 -10.13
CA ALA A 104 -8.16 -12.67 -9.18
C ALA A 104 -8.14 -11.16 -9.46
N VAL A 105 -6.97 -10.57 -9.66
CA VAL A 105 -6.83 -9.14 -9.99
C VAL A 105 -7.56 -8.78 -11.29
N LEU A 106 -7.32 -9.55 -12.35
CA LEU A 106 -7.96 -9.28 -13.66
C LEU A 106 -9.48 -9.48 -13.64
N LYS A 107 -9.99 -10.40 -12.84
CA LYS A 107 -11.44 -10.64 -12.65
C LYS A 107 -12.09 -9.55 -11.79
N THR A 108 -11.41 -9.10 -10.74
CA THR A 108 -11.89 -8.01 -9.88
C THR A 108 -11.94 -6.69 -10.64
N ASN A 109 -10.92 -6.42 -11.47
CA ASN A 109 -10.75 -5.18 -12.25
C ASN A 109 -10.80 -3.91 -11.35
N PRO A 110 -9.95 -3.81 -10.32
CA PRO A 110 -9.96 -2.69 -9.37
C PRO A 110 -9.31 -1.44 -9.97
N GLU A 111 -9.48 -0.28 -9.31
CA GLU A 111 -8.75 0.95 -9.64
C GLU A 111 -7.23 0.81 -9.41
N ALA A 112 -6.86 0.18 -8.28
CA ALA A 112 -5.47 -0.01 -7.88
C ALA A 112 -5.24 -1.39 -7.25
N VAL A 113 -4.00 -1.89 -7.34
CA VAL A 113 -3.60 -3.18 -6.76
C VAL A 113 -2.16 -3.16 -6.24
N SER A 114 -1.91 -3.82 -5.12
CA SER A 114 -0.56 -4.10 -4.64
C SER A 114 -0.10 -5.49 -5.07
N LEU A 115 1.16 -5.61 -5.48
CA LEU A 115 1.74 -6.79 -6.11
C LEU A 115 3.11 -7.09 -5.48
N ALA A 116 3.25 -8.17 -4.70
CA ALA A 116 4.54 -8.56 -4.16
C ALA A 116 5.42 -9.19 -5.25
N LEU A 117 6.58 -8.57 -5.55
CA LEU A 117 7.49 -9.06 -6.58
C LEU A 117 7.89 -10.52 -6.35
N ARG A 118 8.24 -10.87 -5.11
CA ARG A 118 8.66 -12.23 -4.73
C ARG A 118 7.58 -13.29 -4.89
N GLU A 119 6.31 -12.91 -4.86
CA GLU A 119 5.18 -13.84 -5.01
C GLU A 119 4.79 -14.03 -6.48
N LEU A 120 4.83 -12.96 -7.28
CA LEU A 120 4.35 -12.96 -8.65
C LEU A 120 5.43 -13.22 -9.69
N ALA A 121 6.69 -13.02 -9.31
CA ALA A 121 7.89 -13.35 -10.08
C ALA A 121 8.97 -13.85 -9.12
N PRO A 122 8.82 -15.03 -8.48
CA PRO A 122 9.77 -15.55 -7.50
C PRO A 122 11.16 -15.79 -8.10
N GLU A 123 11.25 -16.20 -9.36
CA GLU A 123 12.52 -16.44 -10.08
C GLU A 123 12.51 -15.86 -11.51
N GLY A 124 13.68 -15.80 -12.14
CA GLY A 124 13.89 -15.11 -13.41
C GLY A 124 12.97 -15.55 -14.58
N ALA A 125 12.59 -16.84 -14.64
CA ALA A 125 11.70 -17.34 -15.70
C ALA A 125 10.29 -16.70 -15.63
N GLU A 126 9.81 -16.31 -14.46
CA GLU A 126 8.49 -15.75 -14.25
C GLU A 126 8.45 -14.23 -14.45
N GLU A 127 9.61 -13.57 -14.63
CA GLU A 127 9.68 -12.12 -14.87
C GLU A 127 8.97 -11.71 -16.16
N LYS A 128 9.06 -12.52 -17.21
CA LYS A 128 8.37 -12.29 -18.50
C LYS A 128 6.85 -12.39 -18.32
N ASP A 129 6.39 -13.40 -17.58
CA ASP A 129 4.96 -13.58 -17.29
C ASP A 129 4.42 -12.45 -16.44
N PHE A 130 5.20 -11.98 -15.46
CA PHE A 130 4.88 -10.83 -14.65
C PHE A 130 4.84 -9.55 -15.51
N GLY A 131 5.82 -9.35 -16.40
CA GLY A 131 5.82 -8.24 -17.36
C GLY A 131 4.58 -8.25 -18.26
N GLY A 132 4.22 -9.41 -18.80
CA GLY A 132 3.00 -9.60 -19.59
C GLY A 132 1.72 -9.30 -18.79
N PHE A 133 1.68 -9.66 -17.50
CA PHE A 133 0.59 -9.30 -16.60
C PHE A 133 0.51 -7.79 -16.35
N LEU A 134 1.64 -7.13 -16.10
CA LEU A 134 1.71 -5.66 -15.97
C LEU A 134 1.20 -4.94 -17.23
N GLY A 135 1.50 -5.49 -18.43
CA GLY A 135 0.95 -4.99 -19.69
C GLY A 135 -0.59 -5.05 -19.74
N LYS A 136 -1.18 -6.15 -19.24
CA LYS A 136 -2.65 -6.28 -19.12
C LYS A 136 -3.23 -5.28 -18.12
N LEU A 137 -2.55 -5.01 -17.00
CA LEU A 137 -2.99 -4.00 -16.04
C LEU A 137 -3.01 -2.61 -16.68
N LYS A 138 -1.96 -2.23 -17.42
CA LYS A 138 -1.91 -0.95 -18.15
C LYS A 138 -3.07 -0.82 -19.15
N GLN A 139 -3.34 -1.86 -19.94
CA GLN A 139 -4.47 -1.88 -20.88
C GLN A 139 -5.82 -1.72 -20.19
N LYS A 140 -5.98 -2.30 -18.99
CA LYS A 140 -7.21 -2.22 -18.19
C LYS A 140 -7.26 -0.98 -17.29
N ARG A 141 -6.24 -0.12 -17.34
CA ARG A 141 -6.10 1.07 -16.49
C ARG A 141 -6.12 0.76 -14.99
N ILE A 142 -5.58 -0.39 -14.59
CA ILE A 142 -5.38 -0.79 -13.20
C ILE A 142 -3.98 -0.32 -12.77
N TRP A 143 -3.90 0.53 -11.74
CA TRP A 143 -2.63 1.05 -11.25
C TRP A 143 -1.94 0.05 -10.31
N PRO A 144 -0.74 -0.45 -10.65
CA PRO A 144 0.03 -1.35 -9.80
C PRO A 144 0.94 -0.60 -8.83
N GLN A 145 1.03 -1.06 -7.59
CA GLN A 145 2.10 -0.72 -6.66
C GLN A 145 2.89 -1.99 -6.34
N ILE A 146 4.19 -2.00 -6.65
CA ILE A 146 5.03 -3.19 -6.46
C ILE A 146 5.59 -3.21 -5.05
N ILE A 147 5.32 -4.27 -4.29
CA ILE A 147 5.82 -4.45 -2.93
C ILE A 147 7.22 -5.06 -2.99
N LEU A 148 8.16 -4.42 -2.27
CA LEU A 148 9.56 -4.79 -2.18
C LEU A 148 9.97 -4.89 -0.70
N TYR A 149 10.49 -6.03 -0.30
CA TYR A 149 10.87 -6.29 1.08
C TYR A 149 12.37 -6.14 1.33
N THR A 150 13.19 -6.16 0.27
CA THR A 150 14.64 -6.05 0.38
C THR A 150 15.23 -5.15 -0.73
N PRO A 151 16.41 -4.55 -0.50
CA PRO A 151 17.11 -3.79 -1.54
C PRO A 151 17.42 -4.61 -2.79
N GLU A 152 17.68 -5.92 -2.65
CA GLU A 152 17.93 -6.85 -3.76
C GLU A 152 16.72 -6.98 -4.66
N GLU A 153 15.50 -7.03 -4.08
CA GLU A 153 14.26 -7.00 -4.85
C GLU A 153 14.09 -5.67 -5.61
N ALA A 154 14.48 -4.55 -5.01
CA ALA A 154 14.47 -3.27 -5.70
C ALA A 154 15.46 -3.24 -6.87
N GLN A 155 16.67 -3.80 -6.70
CA GLN A 155 17.65 -3.95 -7.79
C GLN A 155 17.11 -4.84 -8.91
N ARG A 156 16.46 -5.95 -8.55
CA ARG A 156 15.85 -6.88 -9.50
C ARG A 156 14.75 -6.20 -10.30
N LEU A 157 13.82 -5.50 -9.64
CA LEU A 157 12.79 -4.73 -10.33
C LEU A 157 13.40 -3.66 -11.25
N GLY A 158 14.44 -2.97 -10.80
CA GLY A 158 15.18 -2.00 -11.62
C GLY A 158 15.82 -2.62 -12.86
N ALA A 159 16.30 -3.87 -12.76
CA ALA A 159 16.80 -4.64 -13.92
C ALA A 159 15.67 -4.97 -14.90
N MET A 160 14.49 -5.38 -14.40
CA MET A 160 13.31 -5.64 -15.24
C MET A 160 12.84 -4.39 -15.99
N VAL A 161 12.87 -3.21 -15.33
CA VAL A 161 12.58 -1.92 -15.98
C VAL A 161 13.56 -1.65 -17.12
N LYS A 162 14.87 -1.81 -16.89
CA LYS A 162 15.92 -1.63 -17.90
C LYS A 162 15.80 -2.61 -19.08
N GLN A 163 15.28 -3.80 -18.86
CA GLN A 163 15.01 -4.82 -19.89
C GLN A 163 13.70 -4.58 -20.66
N GLY A 164 12.92 -3.53 -20.31
CA GLY A 164 11.64 -3.23 -20.94
C GLY A 164 10.50 -4.19 -20.57
N LEU A 165 10.66 -4.97 -19.49
CA LEU A 165 9.61 -5.88 -19.00
C LEU A 165 8.51 -5.16 -18.24
N VAL A 166 8.76 -3.95 -17.77
CA VAL A 166 7.79 -3.13 -17.02
C VAL A 166 7.27 -2.03 -17.92
N PRO A 167 5.98 -2.05 -18.31
CA PRO A 167 5.42 -1.13 -19.30
C PRO A 167 4.95 0.21 -18.72
N PHE A 168 5.45 0.59 -17.54
CA PHE A 168 5.11 1.84 -16.86
C PHE A 168 6.33 2.75 -16.80
N ASP A 169 6.20 3.98 -17.29
CA ASP A 169 7.25 4.99 -17.20
C ASP A 169 7.39 5.52 -15.78
N LYS A 170 6.25 5.63 -15.06
CA LYS A 170 6.16 6.04 -13.66
C LYS A 170 5.64 4.87 -12.82
N LEU A 171 6.56 4.07 -12.30
CA LEU A 171 6.23 2.92 -11.47
C LEU A 171 6.13 3.30 -9.99
N SER A 172 5.07 2.86 -9.33
CA SER A 172 4.94 2.98 -7.87
C SER A 172 5.44 1.74 -7.16
N VAL A 173 6.20 1.94 -6.07
CA VAL A 173 6.68 0.85 -5.22
C VAL A 173 6.32 1.09 -3.75
N LEU A 174 6.23 -0.01 -2.99
CA LEU A 174 6.07 0.01 -1.55
C LEU A 174 7.26 -0.71 -0.91
N TYR A 175 8.07 0.01 -0.16
CA TYR A 175 9.14 -0.55 0.67
C TYR A 175 8.57 -1.01 2.01
N VAL A 176 8.72 -2.30 2.31
CA VAL A 176 8.17 -2.91 3.53
C VAL A 176 9.29 -3.12 4.54
N LEU A 177 9.23 -2.39 5.65
CA LEU A 177 10.23 -2.45 6.70
C LEU A 177 9.79 -3.33 7.86
N GLY A 178 10.70 -4.14 8.38
CA GLY A 178 10.51 -4.90 9.62
C GLY A 178 9.65 -6.16 9.52
N ARG A 179 9.06 -6.49 8.36
CA ARG A 179 8.18 -7.67 8.18
C ARG A 179 8.88 -8.98 8.55
N PHE A 180 10.15 -9.09 8.17
CA PHE A 180 10.99 -10.28 8.39
C PHE A 180 12.15 -10.01 9.35
N ALA A 181 12.14 -8.87 10.06
CA ALA A 181 13.14 -8.57 11.07
C ALA A 181 12.96 -9.48 12.29
N LEU A 182 14.08 -9.95 12.87
CA LEU A 182 14.06 -10.79 14.06
C LEU A 182 13.32 -10.15 15.25
N THR A 183 13.35 -8.81 15.33
CA THR A 183 12.68 -8.04 16.39
C THR A 183 11.20 -7.77 16.10
N GLY A 184 10.72 -8.06 14.89
CA GLY A 184 9.37 -7.70 14.44
C GLY A 184 9.08 -6.20 14.44
N THR A 185 10.11 -5.34 14.55
CA THR A 185 9.96 -3.87 14.64
C THR A 185 10.95 -3.19 13.73
N ALA A 186 10.43 -2.39 12.80
CA ALA A 186 11.22 -1.55 11.91
C ALA A 186 11.82 -0.33 12.64
N LEU A 187 12.90 0.20 12.08
CA LEU A 187 13.52 1.45 12.47
C LEU A 187 13.53 2.44 11.28
N PRO A 188 13.45 3.76 11.51
CA PRO A 188 13.50 4.75 10.42
C PRO A 188 14.72 4.59 9.49
N ARG A 189 15.87 4.18 10.01
CA ARG A 189 17.08 3.94 9.22
C ARG A 189 16.99 2.76 8.25
N ASP A 190 16.04 1.87 8.43
CA ASP A 190 15.89 0.66 7.59
C ASP A 190 15.46 0.98 6.15
N ILE A 191 15.02 2.23 5.89
CA ILE A 191 14.75 2.71 4.53
C ILE A 191 16.03 3.03 3.75
N LEU A 192 17.12 3.40 4.42
CA LEU A 192 18.34 3.92 3.79
C LEU A 192 18.98 2.95 2.77
N PRO A 193 19.01 1.62 2.99
CA PRO A 193 19.52 0.70 1.99
C PRO A 193 18.78 0.74 0.64
N PHE A 194 17.47 1.03 0.63
CA PHE A 194 16.68 1.17 -0.60
C PHE A 194 16.98 2.47 -1.36
N LEU A 195 17.49 3.49 -0.67
CA LEU A 195 17.77 4.82 -1.21
C LEU A 195 19.28 5.06 -1.40
N ALA A 196 20.13 4.06 -1.15
CA ALA A 196 21.58 4.17 -1.24
C ALA A 196 22.04 4.55 -2.67
N PRO A 197 23.24 5.15 -2.82
CA PRO A 197 23.81 5.40 -4.14
C PRO A 197 23.88 4.13 -4.98
N GLY A 198 23.46 4.22 -6.25
CA GLY A 198 23.42 3.06 -7.17
C GLY A 198 22.14 2.23 -7.12
N MET A 199 21.25 2.46 -6.16
CA MET A 199 19.93 1.83 -6.16
C MET A 199 19.02 2.40 -7.26
N PRO A 200 18.11 1.57 -7.83
CA PRO A 200 17.09 2.08 -8.75
C PRO A 200 16.26 3.18 -8.10
N ARG A 201 15.93 4.20 -8.88
CA ARG A 201 15.00 5.25 -8.45
C ARG A 201 13.67 5.01 -9.12
N PHE A 202 12.63 4.89 -8.31
CA PHE A 202 11.25 4.79 -8.77
C PHE A 202 10.57 6.15 -8.58
N GLU A 203 9.74 6.55 -9.53
CA GLU A 203 9.10 7.88 -9.56
C GLU A 203 8.21 8.11 -8.32
N SER A 204 7.46 7.10 -7.93
CA SER A 204 6.62 7.12 -6.73
C SER A 204 7.01 5.96 -5.81
N TRP A 205 7.20 6.23 -4.53
CA TRP A 205 7.47 5.18 -3.55
C TRP A 205 6.84 5.49 -2.20
N SER A 206 6.43 4.44 -1.52
CA SER A 206 5.83 4.50 -0.20
C SER A 206 6.60 3.63 0.78
N VAL A 207 6.44 3.91 2.07
CA VAL A 207 6.95 3.07 3.16
C VAL A 207 5.79 2.54 3.97
N CYS A 208 5.81 1.25 4.30
CA CYS A 208 5.11 0.72 5.46
C CYS A 208 6.10 0.06 6.42
N ALA A 209 5.78 0.05 7.70
CA ALA A 209 6.70 -0.41 8.72
C ALA A 209 5.97 -1.23 9.78
N PHE A 210 6.48 -2.43 10.05
CA PHE A 210 5.91 -3.29 11.09
C PHE A 210 6.38 -2.86 12.49
N GLY A 211 5.44 -2.90 13.44
CA GLY A 211 5.69 -2.64 14.85
C GLY A 211 5.54 -1.17 15.25
N ARG A 212 5.75 -0.90 16.54
CA ARG A 212 5.40 0.36 17.23
C ARG A 212 6.05 1.64 16.68
N ARG A 213 7.04 1.53 15.80
CA ARG A 213 7.71 2.68 15.19
C ARG A 213 7.17 3.04 13.80
N GLU A 214 6.02 2.49 13.41
CA GLU A 214 5.38 2.74 12.12
C GLU A 214 5.31 4.24 11.79
N THR A 215 4.74 5.07 12.67
CA THR A 215 4.65 6.52 12.45
C THR A 215 6.02 7.16 12.21
N ALA A 216 7.03 6.81 13.01
CA ALA A 216 8.38 7.36 12.85
C ALA A 216 9.02 6.94 11.51
N CYS A 217 8.83 5.69 11.07
CA CYS A 217 9.33 5.19 9.79
C CYS A 217 8.64 5.89 8.61
N VAL A 218 7.32 6.05 8.66
CA VAL A 218 6.53 6.74 7.63
C VAL A 218 6.92 8.22 7.54
N THR A 219 7.05 8.90 8.68
CA THR A 219 7.50 10.31 8.71
C THR A 219 8.91 10.47 8.13
N ALA A 220 9.84 9.56 8.47
CA ALA A 220 11.19 9.58 7.90
C ALA A 220 11.16 9.35 6.38
N GLY A 221 10.35 8.39 5.90
CA GLY A 221 10.14 8.16 4.47
C GLY A 221 9.60 9.39 3.76
N ALA A 222 8.62 10.06 4.34
CA ALA A 222 8.02 11.27 3.79
C ALA A 222 9.03 12.44 3.70
N LEU A 223 9.88 12.63 4.71
CA LEU A 223 10.96 13.61 4.69
C LEU A 223 12.02 13.34 3.61
N LEU A 224 12.16 12.09 3.18
CA LEU A 224 13.04 11.66 2.10
C LEU A 224 12.34 11.66 0.71
N GLY A 225 11.10 12.16 0.64
CA GLY A 225 10.35 12.33 -0.62
C GLY A 225 9.42 11.16 -0.96
N GLY A 226 9.15 10.25 -0.02
CA GLY A 226 8.21 9.14 -0.19
C GLY A 226 6.83 9.41 0.39
N HIS A 227 5.97 8.39 0.29
CA HIS A 227 4.63 8.33 0.84
C HIS A 227 4.55 7.33 2.00
N GLY A 228 3.38 7.18 2.64
CA GLY A 228 3.23 6.33 3.81
C GLY A 228 2.04 5.40 3.79
N ARG A 229 2.22 4.19 4.35
CA ARG A 229 1.14 3.25 4.63
C ARG A 229 1.15 2.86 6.10
N VAL A 230 0.04 3.06 6.79
CA VAL A 230 -0.16 2.76 8.21
C VAL A 230 -1.41 1.92 8.42
N GLY A 231 -1.56 1.30 9.58
CA GLY A 231 -2.80 0.61 9.94
C GLY A 231 -2.59 -0.76 10.60
N PHE A 232 -3.69 -1.36 10.99
CA PHE A 232 -3.71 -2.60 11.78
C PHE A 232 -3.04 -3.79 11.08
N GLU A 233 -2.91 -3.77 9.77
CA GLU A 233 -2.09 -4.76 9.07
C GLU A 233 -0.63 -4.74 9.56
N ASN A 234 -0.07 -3.56 9.80
CA ASN A 234 1.35 -3.37 10.10
C ASN A 234 1.61 -3.20 11.59
N ASN A 235 0.71 -2.53 12.32
CA ASN A 235 0.93 -2.09 13.69
C ASN A 235 -0.39 -1.94 14.45
N LEU A 236 -0.39 -2.20 15.77
CA LEU A 236 -1.54 -2.05 16.66
C LEU A 236 -1.29 -1.02 17.78
N VAL A 237 -0.18 -0.26 17.70
CA VAL A 237 0.29 0.56 18.83
C VAL A 237 0.55 2.00 18.36
N LEU A 238 0.05 2.96 19.12
CA LEU A 238 0.31 4.39 18.90
C LEU A 238 1.78 4.75 19.25
N PRO A 239 2.29 5.90 18.78
CA PRO A 239 3.62 6.39 19.15
C PRO A 239 3.84 6.51 20.67
N SER A 240 2.79 6.75 21.44
CA SER A 240 2.80 6.80 22.91
C SER A 240 3.09 5.44 23.57
N GLY A 241 2.96 4.34 22.82
CA GLY A 241 3.00 2.97 23.36
C GLY A 241 1.63 2.40 23.73
N ALA A 242 0.57 3.21 23.73
CA ALA A 242 -0.78 2.72 23.94
C ALA A 242 -1.30 1.92 22.76
N ARG A 243 -2.18 0.95 23.00
CA ARG A 243 -2.86 0.22 21.93
C ARG A 243 -3.81 1.18 21.20
N ALA A 244 -3.77 1.20 19.89
CA ALA A 244 -4.72 1.96 19.10
C ALA A 244 -6.12 1.32 19.15
N ALA A 245 -7.14 2.14 19.38
CA ALA A 245 -8.53 1.67 19.40
C ALA A 245 -9.09 1.47 17.98
N SER A 246 -8.59 2.22 16.99
CA SER A 246 -9.03 2.15 15.59
C SER A 246 -7.88 2.43 14.62
N ASN A 247 -8.07 2.05 13.34
CA ASN A 247 -7.18 2.45 12.25
C ASN A 247 -7.08 3.98 12.12
N ALA A 248 -8.18 4.68 12.36
CA ALA A 248 -8.23 6.14 12.30
C ALA A 248 -7.30 6.83 13.30
N GLU A 249 -7.04 6.21 14.46
CA GLU A 249 -6.06 6.73 15.41
C GLU A 249 -4.62 6.65 14.86
N LEU A 250 -4.26 5.55 14.19
CA LEU A 250 -2.95 5.38 13.54
C LEU A 250 -2.77 6.35 12.37
N VAL A 251 -3.80 6.49 11.52
CA VAL A 251 -3.81 7.49 10.44
C VAL A 251 -3.66 8.90 11.00
N GLY A 252 -4.45 9.26 12.01
CA GLY A 252 -4.36 10.58 12.64
C GLY A 252 -3.01 10.83 13.33
N ALA A 253 -2.38 9.82 13.91
CA ALA A 253 -1.05 9.95 14.49
C ALA A 253 0.01 10.22 13.40
N ALA A 254 -0.07 9.53 12.26
CA ALA A 254 0.80 9.77 11.12
C ALA A 254 0.57 11.15 10.49
N ALA A 255 -0.68 11.54 10.25
CA ALA A 255 -1.03 12.85 9.70
C ALA A 255 -0.51 14.01 10.57
N ARG A 256 -0.70 13.95 11.88
CA ARG A 256 -0.14 14.96 12.81
C ARG A 256 1.39 14.99 12.81
N ALA A 257 2.05 13.83 12.69
CA ALA A 257 3.51 13.79 12.62
C ALA A 257 4.02 14.43 11.33
N LEU A 258 3.35 14.21 10.20
CA LEU A 258 3.65 14.88 8.93
C LEU A 258 3.43 16.39 9.03
N GLU A 259 2.33 16.83 9.60
CA GLU A 259 2.03 18.24 9.80
C GLU A 259 3.10 18.94 10.69
N ALA A 260 3.55 18.28 11.76
CA ALA A 260 4.57 18.79 12.65
C ALA A 260 5.92 19.05 11.97
N VAL A 261 6.19 18.36 10.85
CA VAL A 261 7.41 18.56 10.02
C VAL A 261 7.13 19.38 8.74
N GLY A 262 5.98 20.04 8.64
CA GLY A 262 5.65 20.94 7.53
C GLY A 262 5.07 20.25 6.29
N LEU A 263 4.75 18.94 6.36
CA LEU A 263 4.13 18.19 5.25
C LEU A 263 2.60 18.13 5.43
N GLY A 264 1.88 18.08 4.31
CA GLY A 264 0.43 17.85 4.29
C GLY A 264 0.07 16.47 3.75
N THR A 265 -1.16 16.00 3.99
CA THR A 265 -1.67 14.80 3.32
C THR A 265 -2.21 15.13 1.93
N GLN A 266 -2.01 14.22 0.97
CA GLN A 266 -2.58 14.29 -0.37
C GLN A 266 -4.07 13.92 -0.33
N THR A 267 -4.85 14.43 -1.28
CA THR A 267 -6.24 14.00 -1.51
C THR A 267 -6.31 12.81 -2.46
N ALA A 268 -7.43 12.10 -2.49
CA ALA A 268 -7.66 11.04 -3.48
C ALA A 268 -7.69 11.59 -4.91
N GLU A 269 -8.22 12.81 -5.11
CA GLU A 269 -8.21 13.48 -6.41
C GLU A 269 -6.79 13.71 -6.90
N GLY A 270 -5.91 14.33 -6.09
CA GLY A 270 -4.52 14.54 -6.45
C GLY A 270 -3.76 13.23 -6.69
N LEU A 271 -4.06 12.17 -5.91
CA LEU A 271 -3.50 10.84 -6.17
C LEU A 271 -3.97 10.27 -7.51
N ARG A 272 -5.24 10.47 -7.89
CA ARG A 272 -5.75 10.01 -9.21
C ARG A 272 -5.12 10.75 -10.38
N GLU A 273 -4.75 12.03 -10.21
CA GLU A 273 -3.97 12.76 -11.21
C GLU A 273 -2.58 12.13 -11.42
N GLU A 274 -1.91 11.73 -10.32
CA GLU A 274 -0.63 11.01 -10.38
C GLU A 274 -0.79 9.63 -11.05
N ILE A 275 -1.85 8.89 -10.69
CA ILE A 275 -2.21 7.59 -11.28
C ILE A 275 -2.47 7.72 -12.77
N ALA A 276 -3.25 8.72 -13.19
CA ALA A 276 -3.54 8.98 -14.60
C ALA A 276 -2.24 9.24 -15.38
N GLY A 277 -1.36 10.07 -14.85
CA GLY A 277 -0.03 10.30 -15.43
C GLY A 277 0.84 9.04 -15.53
N ALA A 278 0.75 8.14 -14.55
CA ALA A 278 1.49 6.86 -14.57
C ALA A 278 0.90 5.84 -15.58
N LEU A 279 -0.39 5.94 -15.85
CA LEU A 279 -1.08 5.09 -16.83
C LEU A 279 -0.99 5.60 -18.27
N GLY A 280 -0.40 6.79 -18.48
CA GLY A 280 -0.22 7.39 -19.80
C GLY A 280 -1.51 8.02 -20.34
N ALA A 281 -2.29 8.64 -19.46
CA ALA A 281 -3.51 9.38 -19.81
C ALA A 281 -3.21 10.85 -20.06
#